data_3666fa73dd883c4f1c068a68fd470062
#
_entry.id   3666fa73dd883c4f1c068a68fd470062
#
_cell.length_a   1.000
_cell.length_b   1.000
_cell.length_c   1.000
_cell.angle_alpha   90.00
_cell.angle_beta   90.00
_cell.angle_gamma   90.00
#
_symmetry.space_group_name_H-M   'P 1'
#
loop_
_entity.id
_entity.type
_entity.pdbx_description
1 polymer ?
#
loop_
_entity_poly.entity_id
_entity_poly.type
_entity_poly.pdbx_seq_one_letter_code
_entity_poly.pdbx_strand_id
1 'polypeptide(L)'
;GQDTPVEIADWAKNHAEELMKMLKLKRNWMPHHNTYRRVFQSVVSEAEFNAMMENYHQQEESGEVLGMDGKALRGTRIPGQERSDYVLSIYDGQNQRVLAQETVEEKENEIVAAHKVLERVKLAGKIITADAMHTQRAISAYIIEQKGDYLWPVKENQERLYQDIHQLFAPDQPKAGFGKIQTDFQYAEKVNCGHGRIEKRTIRTSTMLNDYLDWPGVEQVYQLERRFTWMRQGKAYKTSQEVEVGITSLSRTKAPAEKVLALRRHHWQIETGLHYRRDV
;
A
#
# COMPACT_ATOMS: atom_id res chain seq x y z
N GLY A 1 -2.18 -8.96 -17.40
CA GLY A 1 -1.74 -10.31 -17.02
C GLY A 1 -2.68 -11.35 -17.55
N GLN A 2 -2.27 -12.60 -17.47
CA GLN A 2 -3.11 -13.75 -17.84
C GLN A 2 -3.65 -14.32 -16.54
N ASP A 3 -4.92 -14.06 -16.24
CA ASP A 3 -5.49 -14.31 -14.90
C ASP A 3 -6.27 -15.65 -14.84
N THR A 4 -6.48 -16.30 -15.99
CA THR A 4 -7.18 -17.57 -16.06
C THR A 4 -6.37 -18.65 -16.77
N PRO A 5 -6.62 -19.95 -16.47
CA PRO A 5 -5.98 -21.05 -17.19
C PRO A 5 -6.20 -21.01 -18.71
N VAL A 6 -7.30 -20.41 -19.18
CA VAL A 6 -7.60 -20.25 -20.61
C VAL A 6 -6.65 -19.22 -21.23
N GLU A 7 -6.54 -18.05 -20.61
CA GLU A 7 -5.63 -16.97 -21.07
C GLU A 7 -4.17 -17.40 -21.02
N ILE A 8 -3.77 -18.17 -19.97
CA ILE A 8 -2.43 -18.74 -19.88
C ILE A 8 -2.17 -19.69 -21.06
N ALA A 9 -3.14 -20.54 -21.39
CA ALA A 9 -3.01 -21.47 -22.52
C ALA A 9 -2.93 -20.75 -23.86
N ASP A 10 -3.72 -19.68 -24.06
CA ASP A 10 -3.72 -18.90 -25.29
C ASP A 10 -2.42 -18.09 -25.41
N TRP A 11 -1.93 -17.49 -24.32
CA TRP A 11 -0.63 -16.86 -24.30
C TRP A 11 0.49 -17.84 -24.65
N ALA A 12 0.49 -19.02 -24.02
CA ALA A 12 1.50 -20.06 -24.31
C ALA A 12 1.48 -20.54 -25.76
N LYS A 13 0.28 -20.65 -26.38
CA LYS A 13 0.16 -20.96 -27.81
C LYS A 13 0.78 -19.88 -28.71
N ASN A 14 0.50 -18.61 -28.36
CA ASN A 14 1.03 -17.47 -29.15
C ASN A 14 2.55 -17.32 -29.02
N HIS A 15 3.16 -17.86 -27.96
CA HIS A 15 4.62 -17.85 -27.71
C HIS A 15 5.23 -19.26 -27.82
N ALA A 16 4.57 -20.18 -28.52
CA ALA A 16 4.94 -21.59 -28.51
C ALA A 16 6.37 -21.85 -28.99
N GLU A 17 6.80 -21.20 -30.07
CA GLU A 17 8.15 -21.39 -30.65
C GLU A 17 9.24 -20.95 -29.66
N GLU A 18 9.05 -19.81 -29.03
CA GLU A 18 9.97 -19.27 -28.03
C GLU A 18 10.04 -20.15 -26.79
N LEU A 19 8.86 -20.55 -26.25
CA LEU A 19 8.76 -21.41 -25.08
C LEU A 19 9.37 -22.79 -25.34
N MET A 20 9.11 -23.39 -26.51
CA MET A 20 9.66 -24.70 -26.87
C MET A 20 11.19 -24.64 -26.92
N LYS A 21 11.76 -23.59 -27.50
CA LYS A 21 13.20 -23.38 -27.56
C LYS A 21 13.81 -23.17 -26.16
N MET A 22 13.21 -22.28 -25.39
CA MET A 22 13.68 -21.93 -24.04
C MET A 22 13.61 -23.13 -23.08
N LEU A 23 12.50 -23.86 -23.09
CA LEU A 23 12.25 -25.01 -22.23
C LEU A 23 12.80 -26.32 -22.80
N LYS A 24 13.43 -26.29 -23.99
CA LYS A 24 13.98 -27.49 -24.71
C LYS A 24 12.96 -28.60 -24.86
N LEU A 25 11.69 -28.22 -25.17
CA LEU A 25 10.61 -29.21 -25.32
C LEU A 25 10.74 -29.94 -26.63
N LYS A 26 10.52 -31.28 -26.61
CA LYS A 26 10.54 -32.15 -27.79
C LYS A 26 9.22 -32.15 -28.57
N ARG A 27 8.17 -31.54 -28.02
CA ARG A 27 6.83 -31.46 -28.63
C ARG A 27 6.66 -30.14 -29.39
N ASN A 28 5.73 -30.13 -30.36
CA ASN A 28 5.42 -28.95 -31.19
C ASN A 28 4.06 -28.30 -30.83
N TRP A 29 3.53 -28.58 -29.66
CA TRP A 29 2.24 -28.04 -29.19
C TRP A 29 2.30 -27.64 -27.71
N MET A 30 1.47 -26.65 -27.32
CA MET A 30 1.29 -26.23 -25.95
C MET A 30 0.08 -26.91 -25.31
N PRO A 31 0.09 -27.13 -23.97
CA PRO A 31 -1.00 -27.79 -23.28
C PRO A 31 -2.34 -27.09 -23.44
N HIS A 32 -3.43 -27.85 -23.38
CA HIS A 32 -4.78 -27.31 -23.27
C HIS A 32 -5.01 -26.67 -21.89
N HIS A 33 -5.89 -25.67 -21.79
CA HIS A 33 -6.17 -24.98 -20.55
C HIS A 33 -6.54 -25.89 -19.36
N ASN A 34 -7.22 -27.02 -19.62
CA ASN A 34 -7.52 -28.01 -18.60
C ASN A 34 -6.28 -28.67 -17.98
N THR A 35 -5.17 -28.74 -18.72
CA THR A 35 -3.90 -29.23 -18.18
C THR A 35 -3.31 -28.23 -17.18
N TYR A 36 -3.30 -26.95 -17.52
CA TYR A 36 -2.89 -25.89 -16.60
C TYR A 36 -3.76 -25.90 -15.34
N ARG A 37 -5.10 -25.98 -15.51
CA ARG A 37 -6.03 -26.07 -14.38
C ARG A 37 -5.69 -27.23 -13.43
N ARG A 38 -5.48 -28.45 -13.97
CA ARG A 38 -5.12 -29.61 -13.14
C ARG A 38 -3.79 -29.45 -12.43
N VAL A 39 -2.78 -28.85 -13.09
CA VAL A 39 -1.47 -28.61 -12.50
C VAL A 39 -1.60 -27.65 -11.33
N PHE A 40 -2.30 -26.54 -11.49
CA PHE A 40 -2.52 -25.58 -10.40
C PHE A 40 -3.35 -26.17 -9.24
N GLN A 41 -4.31 -27.06 -9.52
CA GLN A 41 -5.17 -27.63 -8.49
C GLN A 41 -4.56 -28.80 -7.70
N SER A 42 -3.62 -29.54 -8.30
CA SER A 42 -3.19 -30.82 -7.73
C SER A 42 -1.67 -31.03 -7.66
N VAL A 43 -0.88 -30.18 -8.27
CA VAL A 43 0.58 -30.35 -8.35
C VAL A 43 1.33 -29.16 -7.72
N VAL A 44 0.82 -27.95 -7.91
CA VAL A 44 1.49 -26.73 -7.43
C VAL A 44 1.06 -26.46 -6.00
N SER A 45 2.01 -26.49 -5.07
CA SER A 45 1.82 -25.99 -3.72
C SER A 45 1.79 -24.45 -3.75
N GLU A 46 0.84 -23.86 -3.04
CA GLU A 46 0.75 -22.38 -2.92
C GLU A 46 2.05 -21.80 -2.38
N ALA A 47 2.63 -22.40 -1.33
CA ALA A 47 3.87 -21.94 -0.73
C ALA A 47 5.05 -22.00 -1.71
N GLU A 48 5.18 -23.08 -2.48
CA GLU A 48 6.24 -23.22 -3.50
C GLU A 48 6.06 -22.23 -4.64
N PHE A 49 4.82 -21.99 -5.08
CA PHE A 49 4.53 -21.02 -6.11
C PHE A 49 4.85 -19.59 -5.65
N ASN A 50 4.43 -19.23 -4.45
CA ASN A 50 4.75 -17.93 -3.85
C ASN A 50 6.26 -17.72 -3.73
N ALA A 51 6.99 -18.73 -3.21
CA ALA A 51 8.45 -18.66 -3.10
C ALA A 51 9.14 -18.52 -4.47
N MET A 52 8.66 -19.23 -5.49
CA MET A 52 9.16 -19.10 -6.86
C MET A 52 8.93 -17.69 -7.43
N MET A 53 7.74 -17.13 -7.25
CA MET A 53 7.39 -15.79 -7.72
C MET A 53 8.17 -14.71 -6.96
N GLU A 54 8.34 -14.85 -5.66
CA GLU A 54 9.15 -13.95 -4.84
C GLU A 54 10.62 -13.95 -5.32
N ASN A 55 11.22 -15.13 -5.53
CA ASN A 55 12.57 -15.26 -6.07
C ASN A 55 12.71 -14.63 -7.47
N TYR A 56 11.73 -14.82 -8.33
CA TYR A 56 11.71 -14.20 -9.65
C TYR A 56 11.69 -12.67 -9.56
N HIS A 57 10.84 -12.12 -8.72
CA HIS A 57 10.71 -10.67 -8.55
C HIS A 57 11.88 -10.02 -7.78
N GLN A 58 12.56 -10.78 -6.91
CA GLN A 58 13.76 -10.27 -6.20
C GLN A 58 14.96 -10.06 -7.11
N GLN A 59 15.02 -10.71 -8.28
CA GLN A 59 16.08 -10.53 -9.26
C GLN A 59 15.98 -9.19 -10.01
N GLU A 60 14.81 -8.57 -9.98
CA GLU A 60 14.57 -7.28 -10.62
C GLU A 60 14.53 -6.15 -9.57
N GLU A 61 15.01 -4.97 -9.94
CA GLU A 61 14.96 -3.81 -9.06
C GLU A 61 13.50 -3.40 -8.80
N SER A 62 13.11 -3.33 -7.53
CA SER A 62 11.78 -2.87 -7.14
C SER A 62 11.71 -1.35 -7.08
N GLY A 63 10.51 -0.80 -7.24
CA GLY A 63 10.23 0.63 -7.07
C GLY A 63 10.63 1.16 -5.69
N GLU A 64 10.76 2.48 -5.56
CA GLU A 64 11.08 3.14 -4.27
C GLU A 64 9.97 2.96 -3.25
N VAL A 65 8.70 2.97 -3.69
CA VAL A 65 7.51 2.96 -2.82
C VAL A 65 6.77 1.65 -2.92
N LEU A 66 6.58 1.00 -1.79
CA LEU A 66 5.89 -0.27 -1.67
C LEU A 66 4.62 -0.09 -0.83
N GLY A 67 3.48 -0.54 -1.38
CA GLY A 67 2.21 -0.57 -0.66
C GLY A 67 2.03 -1.90 0.07
N MET A 68 1.66 -1.88 1.34
CA MET A 68 1.28 -3.07 2.10
C MET A 68 -0.20 -2.95 2.46
N ASP A 69 -1.00 -3.93 2.06
CA ASP A 69 -2.43 -3.94 2.34
C ASP A 69 -3.00 -5.37 2.27
N GLY A 70 -4.08 -5.58 2.99
CA GLY A 70 -4.77 -6.86 3.09
C GLY A 70 -6.07 -6.89 2.29
N LYS A 71 -6.36 -8.04 1.68
CA LYS A 71 -7.56 -8.26 0.87
C LYS A 71 -8.23 -9.58 1.16
N ALA A 72 -9.54 -9.53 1.45
CA ALA A 72 -10.39 -10.73 1.46
C ALA A 72 -10.65 -11.19 0.03
N LEU A 73 -10.30 -12.43 -0.30
CA LEU A 73 -10.50 -13.04 -1.61
C LEU A 73 -11.91 -13.61 -1.70
N ARG A 74 -12.87 -12.83 -2.21
CA ARG A 74 -14.29 -13.20 -2.23
C ARG A 74 -14.59 -14.51 -2.96
N GLY A 75 -13.80 -14.86 -3.97
CA GLY A 75 -13.94 -16.09 -4.76
C GLY A 75 -13.52 -17.38 -4.05
N THR A 76 -12.83 -17.27 -2.89
CA THR A 76 -12.35 -18.45 -2.14
C THR A 76 -13.35 -18.96 -1.09
N ARG A 77 -14.49 -18.28 -0.91
CA ARG A 77 -15.49 -18.67 0.07
C ARG A 77 -16.13 -20.02 -0.30
N ILE A 78 -15.83 -21.04 0.50
CA ILE A 78 -16.42 -22.37 0.38
C ILE A 78 -17.74 -22.41 1.19
N PRO A 79 -18.81 -23.06 0.70
CA PRO A 79 -20.02 -23.26 1.49
C PRO A 79 -19.71 -23.92 2.83
N GLY A 80 -20.08 -23.26 3.93
CA GLY A 80 -19.80 -23.72 5.31
C GLY A 80 -18.61 -23.03 5.98
N GLN A 81 -17.83 -22.22 5.27
CA GLN A 81 -16.84 -21.32 5.89
C GLN A 81 -17.47 -19.96 6.16
N GLU A 82 -17.18 -19.39 7.35
CA GLU A 82 -17.71 -18.07 7.73
C GLU A 82 -17.00 -16.92 7.00
N ARG A 83 -15.74 -17.10 6.58
CA ARG A 83 -14.91 -16.06 5.95
C ARG A 83 -14.24 -16.56 4.69
N SER A 84 -13.95 -15.61 3.80
CA SER A 84 -13.06 -15.82 2.65
C SER A 84 -11.61 -15.77 3.11
N ASP A 85 -10.70 -16.39 2.36
CA ASP A 85 -9.27 -16.25 2.60
C ASP A 85 -8.88 -14.77 2.58
N TYR A 86 -8.04 -14.37 3.53
CA TYR A 86 -7.53 -13.02 3.64
C TYR A 86 -6.04 -13.02 3.36
N VAL A 87 -5.59 -12.23 2.40
CA VAL A 87 -4.19 -12.21 1.97
C VAL A 87 -3.62 -10.82 2.16
N LEU A 88 -2.57 -10.72 2.97
CA LEU A 88 -1.75 -9.52 3.09
C LEU A 88 -0.66 -9.54 2.01
N SER A 89 -0.44 -8.42 1.33
CA SER A 89 0.50 -8.35 0.22
C SER A 89 1.38 -7.10 0.30
N ILE A 90 2.63 -7.23 -0.16
CA ILE A 90 3.50 -6.08 -0.49
C ILE A 90 3.50 -5.92 -2.00
N TYR A 91 3.07 -4.76 -2.45
CA TYR A 91 2.85 -4.44 -3.85
C TYR A 91 3.77 -3.30 -4.31
N ASP A 92 4.50 -3.56 -5.37
CA ASP A 92 5.26 -2.56 -6.12
C ASP A 92 4.35 -1.96 -7.19
N GLY A 93 3.80 -0.79 -6.89
CA GLY A 93 2.88 -0.10 -7.80
C GLY A 93 3.56 0.43 -9.05
N GLN A 94 4.85 0.71 -9.02
CA GLN A 94 5.61 1.18 -10.17
C GLN A 94 5.77 0.07 -11.23
N ASN A 95 6.12 -1.13 -10.80
CA ASN A 95 6.32 -2.28 -11.67
C ASN A 95 5.09 -3.21 -11.74
N GLN A 96 4.01 -2.87 -11.05
CA GLN A 96 2.73 -3.59 -11.01
C GLN A 96 2.86 -5.08 -10.63
N ARG A 97 3.64 -5.39 -9.61
CA ARG A 97 3.92 -6.75 -9.15
C ARG A 97 3.80 -6.91 -7.64
N VAL A 98 3.46 -8.12 -7.22
CA VAL A 98 3.47 -8.52 -5.81
C VAL A 98 4.86 -9.02 -5.46
N LEU A 99 5.50 -8.44 -4.45
CA LEU A 99 6.84 -8.83 -4.01
C LEU A 99 6.80 -9.93 -2.96
N ALA A 100 5.81 -9.92 -2.08
CA ALA A 100 5.53 -10.95 -1.09
C ALA A 100 4.06 -10.92 -0.72
N GLN A 101 3.52 -12.08 -0.35
CA GLN A 101 2.15 -12.20 0.15
C GLN A 101 2.05 -13.31 1.18
N GLU A 102 1.13 -13.15 2.14
CA GLU A 102 0.86 -14.10 3.21
C GLU A 102 -0.63 -14.27 3.39
N THR A 103 -1.10 -15.52 3.47
CA THR A 103 -2.47 -15.81 3.85
C THR A 103 -2.60 -15.68 5.37
N VAL A 104 -3.51 -14.84 5.80
CA VAL A 104 -3.77 -14.59 7.23
C VAL A 104 -4.77 -15.64 7.73
N GLU A 105 -4.32 -16.55 8.58
CA GLU A 105 -5.18 -17.57 9.18
C GLU A 105 -6.22 -16.93 10.12
N GLU A 106 -7.36 -17.60 10.33
CA GLU A 106 -8.48 -17.10 11.17
C GLU A 106 -8.08 -16.69 12.59
N LYS A 107 -7.04 -17.31 13.13
CA LYS A 107 -6.51 -17.05 14.49
C LYS A 107 -5.30 -16.12 14.49
N GLU A 108 -4.77 -15.77 13.33
CA GLU A 108 -3.60 -14.93 13.19
C GLU A 108 -4.02 -13.46 13.07
N ASN A 109 -3.31 -12.59 13.79
CA ASN A 109 -3.48 -11.16 13.66
C ASN A 109 -2.74 -10.68 12.39
N GLU A 110 -3.36 -9.83 11.59
CA GLU A 110 -2.77 -9.19 10.40
C GLU A 110 -1.42 -8.49 10.70
N ILE A 111 -1.22 -8.02 11.93
CA ILE A 111 0.04 -7.43 12.39
C ILE A 111 1.18 -8.47 12.37
N VAL A 112 0.90 -9.73 12.72
CA VAL A 112 1.89 -10.82 12.67
C VAL A 112 2.23 -11.17 11.22
N ALA A 113 1.21 -11.26 10.36
CA ALA A 113 1.39 -11.47 8.93
C ALA A 113 2.22 -10.34 8.28
N ALA A 114 2.06 -9.08 8.75
CA ALA A 114 2.84 -7.94 8.28
C ALA A 114 4.35 -8.13 8.51
N HIS A 115 4.76 -8.65 9.67
CA HIS A 115 6.17 -8.99 9.90
C HIS A 115 6.67 -10.06 8.92
N LYS A 116 5.92 -11.13 8.73
CA LYS A 116 6.29 -12.23 7.83
C LYS A 116 6.49 -11.78 6.37
N VAL A 117 5.62 -10.90 5.86
CA VAL A 117 5.78 -10.41 4.48
C VAL A 117 6.94 -9.41 4.36
N LEU A 118 7.17 -8.57 5.38
CA LEU A 118 8.28 -7.61 5.39
C LEU A 118 9.65 -8.30 5.45
N GLU A 119 9.78 -9.42 6.16
CA GLU A 119 11.01 -10.22 6.23
C GLU A 119 11.43 -10.80 4.88
N ARG A 120 10.49 -11.00 3.97
CA ARG A 120 10.73 -11.56 2.63
C ARG A 120 11.07 -10.52 1.56
N VAL A 121 11.07 -9.21 1.92
CA VAL A 121 11.33 -8.12 0.98
C VAL A 121 12.55 -7.32 1.41
N LYS A 122 13.39 -6.97 0.44
CA LYS A 122 14.53 -6.07 0.69
C LYS A 122 14.03 -4.65 0.93
N LEU A 123 14.09 -4.18 2.19
CA LEU A 123 13.55 -2.89 2.61
C LEU A 123 14.53 -1.73 2.49
N ALA A 124 15.84 -1.98 2.37
CA ALA A 124 16.85 -0.93 2.32
C ALA A 124 16.58 0.08 1.19
N GLY A 125 16.40 1.35 1.56
CA GLY A 125 16.07 2.44 0.64
C GLY A 125 14.65 2.43 0.09
N LYS A 126 13.74 1.59 0.64
CA LYS A 126 12.32 1.55 0.26
C LYS A 126 11.47 2.31 1.24
N ILE A 127 10.35 2.82 0.76
CA ILE A 127 9.32 3.51 1.55
C ILE A 127 8.10 2.61 1.61
N ILE A 128 7.76 2.14 2.82
CA ILE A 128 6.59 1.31 3.03
C ILE A 128 5.39 2.20 3.38
N THR A 129 4.29 1.98 2.68
CA THR A 129 3.00 2.64 2.96
C THR A 129 1.96 1.58 3.29
N ALA A 130 1.10 1.83 4.27
CA ALA A 130 0.03 0.92 4.64
C ALA A 130 -1.16 1.67 5.25
N ASP A 131 -2.21 0.93 5.60
CA ASP A 131 -3.33 1.45 6.37
C ASP A 131 -2.98 1.64 7.86
N ALA A 132 -3.82 2.42 8.56
CA ALA A 132 -3.60 2.79 9.97
C ALA A 132 -3.49 1.58 10.92
N MET A 133 -4.04 0.44 10.59
CA MET A 133 -3.92 -0.78 11.38
C MET A 133 -2.45 -1.24 11.52
N HIS A 134 -1.66 -1.01 10.48
CA HIS A 134 -0.22 -1.34 10.44
C HIS A 134 0.66 -0.26 11.09
N THR A 135 0.08 0.83 11.60
CA THR A 135 0.80 1.84 12.39
C THR A 135 1.11 1.25 13.76
N GLN A 136 2.18 0.46 13.81
CA GLN A 136 2.64 -0.25 15.01
C GLN A 136 4.13 0.04 15.26
N ARG A 137 4.50 0.19 16.54
CA ARG A 137 5.88 0.49 16.93
C ARG A 137 6.87 -0.60 16.47
N ALA A 138 6.49 -1.87 16.63
CA ALA A 138 7.33 -3.00 16.24
C ALA A 138 7.60 -3.03 14.73
N ILE A 139 6.56 -2.81 13.91
CA ILE A 139 6.70 -2.75 12.44
C ILE A 139 7.59 -1.57 12.04
N SER A 140 7.37 -0.39 12.65
CA SER A 140 8.16 0.80 12.38
C SER A 140 9.64 0.59 12.74
N ALA A 141 9.93 0.01 13.91
CA ALA A 141 11.29 -0.31 14.35
C ALA A 141 11.97 -1.28 13.38
N TYR A 142 11.29 -2.35 12.99
CA TYR A 142 11.81 -3.33 12.03
C TYR A 142 12.19 -2.69 10.69
N ILE A 143 11.31 -1.85 10.12
CA ILE A 143 11.57 -1.16 8.85
C ILE A 143 12.83 -0.28 8.97
N ILE A 144 12.97 0.49 10.06
CA ILE A 144 14.14 1.34 10.31
C ILE A 144 15.42 0.51 10.46
N GLU A 145 15.38 -0.59 11.21
CA GLU A 145 16.51 -1.52 11.36
C GLU A 145 16.96 -2.09 10.01
N GLN A 146 16.02 -2.36 9.10
CA GLN A 146 16.29 -2.82 7.74
C GLN A 146 16.66 -1.67 6.77
N LYS A 147 16.91 -0.44 7.27
CA LYS A 147 17.29 0.75 6.49
C LYS A 147 16.22 1.16 5.47
N GLY A 148 14.97 0.85 5.75
CA GLY A 148 13.79 1.34 5.03
C GLY A 148 13.21 2.59 5.69
N ASP A 149 12.25 3.19 5.04
CA ASP A 149 11.45 4.29 5.53
C ASP A 149 9.96 3.90 5.54
N TYR A 150 9.17 4.57 6.34
CA TYR A 150 7.73 4.35 6.38
C TYR A 150 6.93 5.66 6.25
N LEU A 151 5.67 5.53 5.82
CA LEU A 151 4.67 6.60 5.82
C LEU A 151 3.33 6.03 6.28
N TRP A 152 2.92 6.34 7.51
CA TRP A 152 1.74 5.79 8.16
C TRP A 152 0.64 6.81 8.38
N PRO A 153 -0.61 6.51 8.04
CA PRO A 153 -1.75 7.20 8.61
C PRO A 153 -1.94 6.79 10.07
N VAL A 154 -2.35 7.71 10.91
CA VAL A 154 -2.63 7.49 12.33
C VAL A 154 -4.13 7.67 12.57
N LYS A 155 -4.73 6.74 13.30
CA LYS A 155 -6.13 6.77 13.72
C LYS A 155 -6.23 6.49 15.23
N GLU A 156 -7.43 6.34 15.73
CA GLU A 156 -7.74 6.10 17.15
C GLU A 156 -7.11 4.83 17.74
N ASN A 157 -6.64 3.88 16.89
CA ASN A 157 -5.85 2.73 17.35
C ASN A 157 -4.52 3.13 18.01
N GLN A 158 -4.07 4.37 17.77
CA GLN A 158 -2.92 5.03 18.41
C GLN A 158 -3.39 6.37 19.01
N GLU A 159 -4.28 6.30 19.98
CA GLU A 159 -5.08 7.43 20.47
C GLU A 159 -4.23 8.65 20.88
N ARG A 160 -3.17 8.45 21.68
CA ARG A 160 -2.31 9.57 22.13
C ARG A 160 -1.61 10.23 20.96
N LEU A 161 -1.00 9.43 20.09
CA LEU A 161 -0.33 9.93 18.89
C LEU A 161 -1.30 10.69 17.97
N TYR A 162 -2.51 10.16 17.81
CA TYR A 162 -3.57 10.79 17.03
C TYR A 162 -3.96 12.16 17.61
N GLN A 163 -4.18 12.23 18.92
CA GLN A 163 -4.54 13.48 19.62
C GLN A 163 -3.43 14.51 19.56
N ASP A 164 -2.17 14.12 19.80
CA ASP A 164 -1.01 15.01 19.77
C ASP A 164 -0.84 15.66 18.39
N ILE A 165 -0.98 14.87 17.31
CA ILE A 165 -0.88 15.39 15.94
C ILE A 165 -2.06 16.33 15.64
N HIS A 166 -3.28 15.96 16.03
CA HIS A 166 -4.45 16.81 15.85
C HIS A 166 -4.32 18.13 16.62
N GLN A 167 -3.79 18.10 17.84
CA GLN A 167 -3.56 19.31 18.64
C GLN A 167 -2.53 20.23 17.99
N LEU A 168 -1.43 19.68 17.44
CA LEU A 168 -0.43 20.46 16.72
C LEU A 168 -1.02 21.21 15.53
N PHE A 169 -1.88 20.56 14.75
CA PHE A 169 -2.48 21.15 13.56
C PHE A 169 -3.82 21.85 13.80
N ALA A 170 -4.29 21.91 15.06
CA ALA A 170 -5.50 22.63 15.40
C ALA A 170 -5.35 24.14 15.05
N PRO A 171 -6.43 24.81 14.63
CA PRO A 171 -6.39 26.25 14.43
C PRO A 171 -5.94 26.95 15.71
N ASP A 172 -4.95 27.86 15.60
CA ASP A 172 -4.50 28.66 16.72
C ASP A 172 -5.70 29.39 17.34
N GLN A 173 -6.08 29.02 18.54
CA GLN A 173 -6.92 29.86 19.39
C GLN A 173 -6.04 30.95 19.92
N PRO A 174 -6.29 32.24 19.63
CA PRO A 174 -5.49 33.34 20.19
C PRO A 174 -5.66 33.33 21.71
N LYS A 175 -4.66 32.83 22.42
CA LYS A 175 -4.58 33.01 23.89
C LYS A 175 -4.20 34.45 24.12
N ALA A 176 -5.10 35.21 24.72
CA ALA A 176 -4.85 36.58 25.09
C ALA A 176 -3.53 36.69 25.89
N GLY A 177 -2.56 37.45 25.38
CA GLY A 177 -1.31 37.76 26.08
C GLY A 177 -0.05 37.02 25.64
N PHE A 178 -0.14 36.01 24.76
CA PHE A 178 1.05 35.35 24.24
C PHE A 178 1.16 35.56 22.73
N GLY A 179 2.39 35.86 22.27
CA GLY A 179 2.69 36.02 20.84
C GLY A 179 2.35 34.75 20.04
N LYS A 180 2.22 34.91 18.71
CA LYS A 180 1.96 33.78 17.79
C LYS A 180 3.06 32.73 17.95
N ILE A 181 2.69 31.48 18.23
CA ILE A 181 3.66 30.36 18.25
C ILE A 181 4.22 30.26 16.84
N GLN A 182 5.53 30.33 16.71
CA GLN A 182 6.18 30.12 15.43
C GLN A 182 6.12 28.62 15.08
N THR A 183 5.40 28.30 14.04
CA THR A 183 5.30 26.91 13.52
C THR A 183 6.27 26.71 12.36
N ASP A 184 6.74 25.48 12.21
CA ASP A 184 7.64 25.06 11.12
C ASP A 184 6.89 24.45 9.94
N PHE A 185 5.59 24.69 9.82
CA PHE A 185 4.71 24.03 8.87
C PHE A 185 5.15 24.25 7.42
N GLN A 186 5.28 23.13 6.69
CA GLN A 186 5.33 23.14 5.23
C GLN A 186 3.96 22.79 4.66
N TYR A 187 3.66 23.30 3.48
CA TYR A 187 2.37 23.15 2.81
C TYR A 187 2.55 22.67 1.38
N ALA A 188 1.66 21.77 0.95
CA ALA A 188 1.49 21.45 -0.45
C ALA A 188 0.02 21.24 -0.77
N GLU A 189 -0.34 21.51 -2.02
CA GLU A 189 -1.71 21.39 -2.50
C GLU A 189 -1.75 20.75 -3.89
N LYS A 190 -2.76 19.93 -4.13
CA LYS A 190 -3.06 19.38 -5.45
C LYS A 190 -4.55 19.32 -5.71
N VAL A 191 -4.96 19.80 -6.89
CA VAL A 191 -6.35 19.74 -7.34
C VAL A 191 -6.44 18.77 -8.51
N ASN A 192 -7.43 17.88 -8.47
CA ASN A 192 -7.75 16.97 -9.56
C ASN A 192 -9.21 17.11 -9.92
N CYS A 193 -9.50 17.10 -11.23
CA CYS A 193 -10.85 17.12 -11.77
C CYS A 193 -11.10 15.83 -12.55
N GLY A 194 -12.21 15.16 -12.30
CA GLY A 194 -12.58 13.95 -13.04
C GLY A 194 -13.87 13.33 -12.50
N HIS A 195 -14.52 12.53 -13.31
CA HIS A 195 -15.74 11.80 -12.94
C HIS A 195 -16.82 12.67 -12.29
N GLY A 196 -17.02 13.91 -12.78
CA GLY A 196 -18.02 14.83 -12.26
C GLY A 196 -17.70 15.41 -10.88
N ARG A 197 -16.44 15.31 -10.40
CA ARG A 197 -16.03 15.88 -9.12
C ARG A 197 -14.70 16.60 -9.21
N ILE A 198 -14.52 17.58 -8.34
CA ILE A 198 -13.27 18.25 -8.07
C ILE A 198 -12.77 17.72 -6.71
N GLU A 199 -11.53 17.25 -6.68
CA GLU A 199 -10.86 16.82 -5.46
C GLU A 199 -9.66 17.73 -5.20
N LYS A 200 -9.73 18.46 -4.08
CA LYS A 200 -8.63 19.29 -3.57
C LYS A 200 -8.00 18.57 -2.39
N ARG A 201 -6.68 18.34 -2.46
CA ARG A 201 -5.87 17.79 -1.38
C ARG A 201 -4.91 18.85 -0.89
N THR A 202 -4.90 19.09 0.40
CA THR A 202 -3.97 20.01 1.06
C THR A 202 -3.26 19.26 2.17
N ILE A 203 -1.94 19.28 2.18
CA ILE A 203 -1.15 18.66 3.25
C ILE A 203 -0.36 19.71 4.00
N ARG A 204 -0.24 19.54 5.30
CA ARG A 204 0.68 20.23 6.19
C ARG A 204 1.63 19.22 6.80
N THR A 205 2.93 19.51 6.87
CA THR A 205 3.92 18.69 7.56
C THR A 205 4.67 19.51 8.60
N SER A 206 5.14 18.86 9.66
CA SER A 206 5.88 19.50 10.76
C SER A 206 6.89 18.54 11.36
N THR A 207 7.98 19.08 11.92
CA THR A 207 8.97 18.35 12.71
C THR A 207 8.87 18.65 14.21
N MET A 208 7.93 19.50 14.61
CA MET A 208 7.83 20.00 16.00
C MET A 208 7.55 18.93 17.06
N LEU A 209 7.07 17.76 16.64
CA LEU A 209 6.81 16.64 17.55
C LEU A 209 7.94 15.59 17.58
N ASN A 210 9.01 15.73 16.80
CA ASN A 210 10.04 14.70 16.68
C ASN A 210 10.69 14.34 18.04
N ASP A 211 11.04 15.34 18.83
CA ASP A 211 11.67 15.15 20.15
C ASP A 211 10.65 14.78 21.25
N TYR A 212 9.36 14.95 20.97
CA TYR A 212 8.28 14.66 21.90
C TYR A 212 7.69 13.26 21.72
N LEU A 213 7.60 12.81 20.47
CA LEU A 213 7.01 11.51 20.15
C LEU A 213 8.01 10.38 20.40
N ASP A 214 7.69 9.50 21.34
CA ASP A 214 8.41 8.25 21.50
C ASP A 214 7.96 7.23 20.45
N TRP A 215 8.39 7.46 19.18
CA TRP A 215 8.06 6.57 18.06
C TRP A 215 9.31 6.25 17.22
N PRO A 216 9.56 4.97 16.84
CA PRO A 216 10.80 4.57 16.16
C PRO A 216 11.01 5.33 14.84
N GLY A 217 12.08 6.11 14.77
CA GLY A 217 12.52 6.80 13.55
C GLY A 217 11.60 7.88 13.00
N VAL A 218 10.64 8.40 13.79
CA VAL A 218 9.78 9.50 13.32
C VAL A 218 10.59 10.75 13.04
N GLU A 219 10.40 11.34 11.87
CA GLU A 219 11.07 12.55 11.40
C GLU A 219 10.10 13.68 11.04
N GLN A 220 8.86 13.34 10.71
CA GLN A 220 7.80 14.30 10.45
C GLN A 220 6.43 13.75 10.83
N VAL A 221 5.54 14.64 11.22
CA VAL A 221 4.11 14.42 11.28
C VAL A 221 3.40 15.15 10.16
N TYR A 222 2.25 14.68 9.73
CA TYR A 222 1.48 15.36 8.69
C TYR A 222 -0.02 15.38 9.01
N GLN A 223 -0.72 16.36 8.42
CA GLN A 223 -2.17 16.38 8.29
C GLN A 223 -2.53 16.60 6.83
N LEU A 224 -3.33 15.68 6.29
CA LEU A 224 -3.87 15.69 4.93
C LEU A 224 -5.37 16.01 4.99
N GLU A 225 -5.77 17.09 4.40
CA GLU A 225 -7.17 17.43 4.16
C GLU A 225 -7.55 17.09 2.71
N ARG A 226 -8.63 16.35 2.54
CA ARG A 226 -9.23 16.04 1.25
C ARG A 226 -10.61 16.64 1.18
N ARG A 227 -10.83 17.55 0.23
CA ARG A 227 -12.15 18.16 -0.05
C ARG A 227 -12.65 17.70 -1.39
N PHE A 228 -13.81 17.08 -1.40
CA PHE A 228 -14.51 16.64 -2.60
C PHE A 228 -15.68 17.56 -2.88
N THR A 229 -15.78 18.04 -4.12
CA THR A 229 -16.93 18.84 -4.61
C THR A 229 -17.50 18.17 -5.84
N TRP A 230 -18.71 17.64 -5.74
CA TRP A 230 -19.41 17.03 -6.86
C TRP A 230 -20.13 18.09 -7.68
N MET A 231 -19.95 18.00 -9.00
CA MET A 231 -20.47 18.94 -9.98
C MET A 231 -21.60 18.29 -10.80
N ARG A 232 -22.70 19.00 -10.99
CA ARG A 232 -23.79 18.61 -11.91
C ARG A 232 -24.18 19.84 -12.71
N GLN A 233 -24.19 19.72 -14.05
CA GLN A 233 -24.50 20.85 -14.95
C GLN A 233 -23.69 22.12 -14.64
N GLY A 234 -22.40 21.99 -14.33
CA GLY A 234 -21.53 23.11 -14.00
C GLY A 234 -21.71 23.72 -12.60
N LYS A 235 -22.61 23.18 -11.77
CA LYS A 235 -22.87 23.67 -10.41
C LYS A 235 -22.46 22.63 -9.36
N ALA A 236 -21.85 23.09 -8.25
CA ALA A 236 -21.59 22.25 -7.09
C ALA A 236 -22.91 21.89 -6.42
N TYR A 237 -23.16 20.58 -6.17
CA TYR A 237 -24.35 20.12 -5.48
C TYR A 237 -24.08 19.36 -4.18
N LYS A 238 -22.84 18.88 -3.99
CA LYS A 238 -22.43 18.19 -2.78
C LYS A 238 -20.95 18.49 -2.50
N THR A 239 -20.62 18.69 -1.23
CA THR A 239 -19.21 18.81 -0.77
C THR A 239 -19.02 17.89 0.43
N SER A 240 -17.89 17.20 0.52
CA SER A 240 -17.43 16.53 1.73
C SER A 240 -15.97 16.86 1.99
N GLN A 241 -15.56 16.71 3.24
CA GLN A 241 -14.21 16.92 3.70
C GLN A 241 -13.78 15.76 4.59
N GLU A 242 -12.56 15.31 4.40
CA GLU A 242 -11.92 14.27 5.20
C GLU A 242 -10.58 14.79 5.67
N VAL A 243 -10.23 14.49 6.92
CA VAL A 243 -8.94 14.84 7.51
C VAL A 243 -8.27 13.55 7.95
N GLU A 244 -7.05 13.37 7.51
CA GLU A 244 -6.17 12.28 7.90
C GLU A 244 -4.93 12.88 8.54
N VAL A 245 -4.45 12.28 9.63
CA VAL A 245 -3.16 12.62 10.23
C VAL A 245 -2.23 11.42 10.16
N GLY A 246 -0.92 11.65 10.24
CA GLY A 246 0.03 10.56 10.18
C GLY A 246 1.45 10.95 10.50
N ILE A 247 2.33 9.97 10.39
CA ILE A 247 3.75 10.05 10.70
C ILE A 247 4.60 9.47 9.59
N THR A 248 5.84 9.89 9.49
CA THR A 248 6.84 9.31 8.58
C THR A 248 8.24 9.37 9.17
N SER A 249 9.06 8.39 8.79
CA SER A 249 10.51 8.38 9.06
C SER A 249 11.32 9.18 8.04
N LEU A 250 10.67 9.66 6.99
CA LEU A 250 11.33 10.48 5.99
C LEU A 250 11.61 11.88 6.55
N SER A 251 12.88 12.28 6.55
CA SER A 251 13.24 13.64 6.92
C SER A 251 12.64 14.66 5.93
N ARG A 252 12.49 15.91 6.37
CA ARG A 252 11.99 17.01 5.54
C ARG A 252 12.79 17.20 4.25
N THR A 253 14.09 16.92 4.27
CA THR A 253 14.95 16.99 3.10
C THR A 253 14.72 15.86 2.11
N LYS A 254 14.44 14.66 2.60
CA LYS A 254 14.09 13.49 1.76
C LYS A 254 12.67 13.59 1.20
N ALA A 255 11.74 14.11 1.99
CA ALA A 255 10.33 14.22 1.63
C ALA A 255 9.73 15.56 2.10
N PRO A 256 9.87 16.64 1.32
CA PRO A 256 9.10 17.86 1.54
C PRO A 256 7.60 17.58 1.40
N ALA A 257 6.75 18.53 1.81
CA ALA A 257 5.30 18.35 1.85
C ALA A 257 4.69 17.82 0.54
N GLU A 258 5.20 18.26 -0.62
CA GLU A 258 4.76 17.79 -1.94
C GLU A 258 5.03 16.29 -2.14
N LYS A 259 6.20 15.82 -1.70
CA LYS A 259 6.56 14.40 -1.81
C LYS A 259 5.70 13.55 -0.86
N VAL A 260 5.47 14.01 0.37
CA VAL A 260 4.57 13.31 1.32
C VAL A 260 3.16 13.20 0.74
N LEU A 261 2.62 14.27 0.15
CA LEU A 261 1.33 14.26 -0.54
C LEU A 261 1.29 13.25 -1.69
N ALA A 262 2.35 13.19 -2.49
CA ALA A 262 2.46 12.23 -3.61
C ALA A 262 2.54 10.79 -3.11
N LEU A 263 3.31 10.51 -2.06
CA LEU A 263 3.46 9.19 -1.44
C LEU A 263 2.13 8.67 -0.87
N ARG A 264 1.36 9.53 -0.18
CA ARG A 264 0.02 9.15 0.32
C ARG A 264 -0.94 8.79 -0.81
N ARG A 265 -0.82 9.43 -1.96
CA ARG A 265 -1.59 9.07 -3.14
C ARG A 265 -1.10 7.75 -3.77
N HIS A 266 0.20 7.49 -3.72
CA HIS A 266 0.80 6.28 -4.29
C HIS A 266 0.28 5.01 -3.60
N HIS A 267 -0.01 5.05 -2.30
CA HIS A 267 -0.59 3.93 -1.57
C HIS A 267 -1.85 3.37 -2.24
N TRP A 268 -2.69 4.22 -2.84
CA TRP A 268 -3.92 3.78 -3.54
C TRP A 268 -3.65 2.93 -4.79
N GLN A 269 -2.41 2.82 -5.24
CA GLN A 269 -2.08 1.95 -6.37
C GLN A 269 -2.24 0.47 -6.05
N ILE A 270 -2.13 0.07 -4.78
CA ILE A 270 -2.41 -1.31 -4.39
C ILE A 270 -3.90 -1.64 -4.58
N GLU A 271 -4.80 -0.72 -4.25
CA GLU A 271 -6.24 -0.92 -4.44
C GLU A 271 -6.62 -0.94 -5.92
N THR A 272 -6.15 0.03 -6.71
CA THR A 272 -6.49 0.15 -8.13
C THR A 272 -5.72 -0.80 -9.03
N GLY A 273 -4.55 -1.25 -8.63
CA GLY A 273 -3.71 -2.19 -9.38
C GLY A 273 -3.95 -3.64 -8.98
N LEU A 274 -3.69 -3.99 -7.72
CA LEU A 274 -3.75 -5.37 -7.24
C LEU A 274 -5.17 -5.80 -6.84
N HIS A 275 -5.82 -5.04 -5.94
CA HIS A 275 -7.11 -5.44 -5.39
C HIS A 275 -8.23 -5.42 -6.43
N TYR A 276 -8.23 -4.45 -7.33
CA TYR A 276 -9.17 -4.43 -8.45
C TYR A 276 -9.11 -5.72 -9.29
N ARG A 277 -7.90 -6.24 -9.58
CA ARG A 277 -7.73 -7.50 -10.32
C ARG A 277 -8.19 -8.73 -9.55
N ARG A 278 -8.18 -8.68 -8.22
CA ARG A 278 -8.64 -9.77 -7.35
C ARG A 278 -10.15 -9.76 -7.11
N ASP A 279 -10.82 -8.65 -7.40
CA ASP A 279 -12.29 -8.51 -7.27
C ASP A 279 -13.04 -8.87 -8.57
N VAL A 280 -12.36 -9.00 -9.71
CA VAL A 280 -12.89 -9.39 -11.01
C VAL A 280 -12.72 -10.90 -11.19
#